data_5fafcef65fce2e18f94bb4366e9c2cb0
#
_entry.id   5fafcef65fce2e18f94bb4366e9c2cb0
#
_cell.length_a   1.000
_cell.length_b   1.000
_cell.length_c   1.000
_cell.angle_alpha   90.00
_cell.angle_beta   90.00
_cell.angle_gamma   90.00
#
_symmetry.space_group_name_H-M   'P 1'
#
loop_
_entity.id
_entity.type
_entity.pdbx_description
1 polymer ?
#
loop_
_entity_poly.entity_id
_entity_poly.type
_entity_poly.pdbx_seq_one_letter_code
_entity_poly.pdbx_strand_id
1 'polypeptide(L)'
;MNENDPKLNAVRQEYKRYKKRSPPPDLSDVVDFENPWKFSEKVREIDISENFDDSFECRNSGLLKVAEWKVFEVVSCPGFIFIVNPFERGVQHYFVQRSLKDFPSKPNATNLVVHDDIKLQEDQSFWDYCVQSASPEVIKKLRWAHLGYKFDYNNVEYEPGIYYGFPRDLASLTCHIATALGYPNFKPESGVVNYYPLGSSMGGHVDKYENDLSQPLVSVSFGQSAIYLIGGETCDIQPTALFVKSGDVIVMTKKSRLAYHAVPCIVKVGNEDEPPECLKWDDHANGGNMSLFRQTEKSYSKPDEFCSICNKYINLRTSADKLHGFATNSKEWKPFASYMATTRININVRQVHAPNEDITLDLT
;
A
#
# COMPACT_ATOMS: atom_id res chain seq x y z
N MET A 1 30.75 -15.75 -7.19
CA MET A 1 30.19 -15.22 -8.44
C MET A 1 30.92 -13.93 -8.70
N ASN A 2 31.54 -13.78 -9.88
CA ASN A 2 32.33 -12.61 -10.23
C ASN A 2 31.45 -11.35 -10.23
N GLU A 3 31.86 -10.32 -9.53
CA GLU A 3 31.23 -8.98 -9.50
C GLU A 3 31.22 -8.29 -10.88
N ASN A 4 31.96 -8.80 -11.84
CA ASN A 4 32.12 -8.30 -13.21
C ASN A 4 31.34 -9.11 -14.27
N ASP A 5 30.21 -9.72 -13.92
CA ASP A 5 29.34 -10.37 -14.90
C ASP A 5 28.68 -9.28 -15.78
N PRO A 6 28.94 -9.22 -17.11
CA PRO A 6 28.38 -8.19 -18.02
C PRO A 6 26.84 -8.22 -18.10
N LYS A 7 26.17 -9.20 -17.50
CA LYS A 7 24.70 -9.26 -17.34
C LYS A 7 24.21 -8.61 -16.04
N LEU A 8 25.12 -8.03 -15.24
CA LEU A 8 24.78 -7.43 -13.96
C LEU A 8 24.55 -5.92 -14.14
N ASN A 9 23.29 -5.54 -14.42
CA ASN A 9 22.89 -4.13 -14.49
C ASN A 9 22.86 -3.45 -13.11
N ALA A 10 22.79 -2.11 -13.07
CA ALA A 10 22.88 -1.32 -11.85
C ALA A 10 21.79 -1.67 -10.82
N VAL A 11 20.54 -1.84 -11.27
CA VAL A 11 19.43 -2.24 -10.39
C VAL A 11 19.68 -3.58 -9.73
N ARG A 12 20.19 -4.57 -10.48
CA ARG A 12 20.49 -5.91 -9.95
C ARG A 12 21.70 -5.90 -9.01
N GLN A 13 22.69 -5.03 -9.24
CA GLN A 13 23.84 -4.86 -8.36
C GLN A 13 23.40 -4.34 -7.00
N GLU A 14 22.65 -3.24 -6.97
CA GLU A 14 22.15 -2.66 -5.72
C GLU A 14 21.14 -3.59 -5.01
N TYR A 15 20.28 -4.28 -5.77
CA TYR A 15 19.41 -5.30 -5.20
C TYR A 15 20.20 -6.39 -4.47
N LYS A 16 21.28 -6.93 -5.08
CA LYS A 16 22.13 -7.94 -4.44
C LYS A 16 22.87 -7.38 -3.24
N ARG A 17 23.35 -6.11 -3.30
CA ARG A 17 24.02 -5.43 -2.20
C ARG A 17 23.13 -5.40 -0.96
N TYR A 18 21.91 -4.88 -1.06
CA TYR A 18 21.00 -4.76 0.07
C TYR A 18 20.32 -6.06 0.48
N LYS A 19 20.25 -7.05 -0.38
CA LYS A 19 19.73 -8.39 -0.04
C LYS A 19 20.71 -9.24 0.76
N LYS A 20 21.98 -8.89 0.76
CA LYS A 20 23.04 -9.64 1.47
C LYS A 20 22.78 -9.59 2.97
N ARG A 21 22.94 -10.75 3.64
CA ARG A 21 22.68 -10.87 5.09
C ARG A 21 23.95 -11.05 5.91
N SER A 22 25.02 -11.52 5.28
CA SER A 22 26.29 -11.81 5.97
C SER A 22 27.48 -11.47 5.07
N PRO A 23 28.28 -10.46 5.42
CA PRO A 23 27.93 -9.42 6.40
C PRO A 23 26.72 -8.62 5.94
N PRO A 24 25.97 -7.99 6.86
CA PRO A 24 24.87 -7.11 6.49
C PRO A 24 25.38 -5.92 5.67
N PRO A 25 24.56 -5.35 4.77
CA PRO A 25 24.97 -4.21 3.96
C PRO A 25 25.12 -2.95 4.82
N ASP A 26 26.00 -2.05 4.39
CA ASP A 26 26.02 -0.67 4.89
C ASP A 26 24.76 0.05 4.41
N LEU A 27 24.01 0.64 5.34
CA LEU A 27 22.77 1.38 5.11
C LEU A 27 22.96 2.90 5.24
N SER A 28 24.18 3.39 5.39
CA SER A 28 24.47 4.81 5.63
C SER A 28 24.08 5.73 4.47
N ASP A 29 24.00 5.19 3.25
CA ASP A 29 23.61 5.89 2.03
C ASP A 29 22.13 5.73 1.65
N VAL A 30 21.36 4.95 2.43
CA VAL A 30 19.91 4.80 2.27
C VAL A 30 19.22 6.05 2.78
N VAL A 31 18.43 6.69 1.94
CA VAL A 31 17.69 7.90 2.31
C VAL A 31 16.73 7.61 3.45
N ASP A 32 16.87 8.35 4.53
CA ASP A 32 15.95 8.35 5.67
C ASP A 32 15.25 9.71 5.76
N PHE A 33 13.95 9.71 5.52
CA PHE A 33 13.14 10.92 5.52
C PHE A 33 12.87 11.51 6.92
N GLU A 34 13.36 10.89 8.00
CA GLU A 34 13.47 11.53 9.31
C GLU A 34 14.62 12.55 9.34
N ASN A 35 15.62 12.37 8.47
CA ASN A 35 16.80 13.23 8.36
C ASN A 35 17.08 13.61 6.90
N PRO A 36 16.12 14.18 6.15
CA PRO A 36 16.23 14.38 4.71
C PRO A 36 17.36 15.33 4.31
N TRP A 37 17.76 16.26 5.20
CA TRP A 37 18.87 17.19 4.96
C TRP A 37 20.23 16.51 4.74
N LYS A 38 20.41 15.27 5.22
CA LYS A 38 21.62 14.48 4.97
C LYS A 38 21.70 13.95 3.54
N PHE A 39 20.61 14.04 2.80
CA PHE A 39 20.44 13.45 1.47
C PHE A 39 19.90 14.47 0.47
N SER A 40 20.21 15.76 0.65
CA SER A 40 19.68 16.84 -0.18
C SER A 40 20.08 16.75 -1.66
N GLU A 41 21.12 15.99 -1.98
CA GLU A 41 21.50 15.67 -3.36
C GLU A 41 20.64 14.54 -3.98
N LYS A 42 19.93 13.75 -3.15
CA LYS A 42 19.10 12.61 -3.59
C LYS A 42 17.61 12.93 -3.55
N VAL A 43 17.20 13.76 -2.60
CA VAL A 43 15.77 14.10 -2.40
C VAL A 43 15.59 15.59 -2.19
N ARG A 44 14.45 16.11 -2.62
CA ARG A 44 14.04 17.49 -2.37
C ARG A 44 12.61 17.52 -1.82
N GLU A 45 12.37 18.38 -0.86
CA GLU A 45 11.02 18.68 -0.40
C GLU A 45 10.27 19.45 -1.47
N ILE A 46 9.00 19.13 -1.67
CA ILE A 46 8.13 19.80 -2.64
C ILE A 46 6.88 20.31 -1.93
N ASP A 47 6.47 21.53 -2.28
CA ASP A 47 5.20 22.10 -1.86
C ASP A 47 4.10 21.67 -2.83
N ILE A 48 3.03 21.08 -2.28
CA ILE A 48 1.87 20.63 -3.03
C ILE A 48 0.62 21.48 -2.77
N SER A 49 0.73 22.51 -1.95
CA SER A 49 -0.39 23.36 -1.53
C SER A 49 -1.08 24.08 -2.72
N GLU A 50 -0.34 24.38 -3.80
CA GLU A 50 -0.88 25.00 -5.00
C GLU A 50 -1.89 24.11 -5.77
N ASN A 51 -1.83 22.79 -5.56
CA ASN A 51 -2.69 21.83 -6.25
C ASN A 51 -3.95 21.46 -5.45
N PHE A 52 -4.09 21.97 -4.25
CA PHE A 52 -5.11 21.55 -3.30
C PHE A 52 -6.03 22.71 -2.91
N ASP A 53 -7.32 22.50 -3.11
CA ASP A 53 -8.38 23.39 -2.61
C ASP A 53 -8.90 22.82 -1.29
N ASP A 54 -8.98 23.63 -0.25
CA ASP A 54 -9.50 23.29 1.08
C ASP A 54 -10.90 22.64 1.05
N SER A 55 -11.65 22.85 -0.04
CA SER A 55 -12.95 22.20 -0.25
C SER A 55 -12.86 20.66 -0.35
N PHE A 56 -11.66 20.12 -0.63
CA PHE A 56 -11.40 18.68 -0.68
C PHE A 56 -10.90 18.11 0.66
N GLU A 57 -10.61 18.96 1.66
CA GLU A 57 -10.27 18.46 2.99
C GLU A 57 -11.42 17.61 3.54
N CYS A 58 -11.15 16.36 3.77
CA CYS A 58 -12.10 15.42 4.31
C CYS A 58 -11.68 14.98 5.70
N ARG A 59 -12.41 15.40 6.73
CA ARG A 59 -12.20 14.96 8.11
C ARG A 59 -12.33 13.44 8.30
N ASN A 60 -12.93 12.78 7.31
CA ASN A 60 -13.21 11.34 7.36
C ASN A 60 -12.24 10.51 6.50
N SER A 61 -11.19 11.11 5.94
CA SER A 61 -10.20 10.39 5.14
C SER A 61 -9.20 9.57 5.99
N GLY A 62 -9.07 9.89 7.28
CA GLY A 62 -8.05 9.34 8.16
C GLY A 62 -6.64 9.86 7.85
N LEU A 63 -6.55 10.94 7.07
CA LEU A 63 -5.32 11.62 6.71
C LEU A 63 -5.22 12.96 7.48
N LEU A 64 -3.99 13.33 7.83
CA LEU A 64 -3.66 14.67 8.27
C LEU A 64 -4.06 15.68 7.20
N LYS A 65 -4.20 16.96 7.58
CA LYS A 65 -4.39 18.04 6.61
C LYS A 65 -3.23 18.08 5.62
N VAL A 66 -3.52 18.32 4.35
CA VAL A 66 -2.51 18.32 3.29
C VAL A 66 -1.35 19.27 3.59
N ALA A 67 -1.65 20.42 4.20
CA ALA A 67 -0.64 21.39 4.65
C ALA A 67 0.34 20.86 5.71
N GLU A 68 0.01 19.74 6.38
CA GLU A 68 0.86 19.09 7.38
C GLU A 68 1.71 17.96 6.78
N TRP A 69 1.49 17.62 5.50
CA TRP A 69 2.24 16.55 4.86
C TRP A 69 3.67 16.96 4.56
N LYS A 70 4.60 16.05 4.83
CA LYS A 70 5.98 16.17 4.40
C LYS A 70 6.15 15.38 3.11
N VAL A 71 6.33 16.10 2.02
CA VAL A 71 6.34 15.54 0.66
C VAL A 71 7.68 15.77 0.01
N PHE A 72 8.25 14.71 -0.54
CA PHE A 72 9.56 14.72 -1.18
C PHE A 72 9.49 14.14 -2.58
N GLU A 73 10.37 14.61 -3.45
CA GLU A 73 10.63 14.01 -4.75
C GLU A 73 12.07 13.46 -4.79
N VAL A 74 12.26 12.31 -5.42
CA VAL A 74 13.60 11.75 -5.68
C VAL A 74 14.20 12.45 -6.88
N VAL A 75 15.34 13.11 -6.71
CA VAL A 75 15.99 13.95 -7.74
C VAL A 75 16.34 13.15 -8.99
N SER A 76 16.82 11.92 -8.83
CA SER A 76 17.18 11.02 -9.95
C SER A 76 15.97 10.44 -10.70
N CYS A 77 14.75 10.55 -10.13
CA CYS A 77 13.54 9.99 -10.71
C CYS A 77 12.35 10.97 -10.59
N PRO A 78 12.32 12.04 -11.41
CA PRO A 78 11.25 13.04 -11.36
C PRO A 78 9.87 12.42 -11.55
N GLY A 79 8.92 12.82 -10.69
CA GLY A 79 7.58 12.24 -10.62
C GLY A 79 7.45 11.07 -9.64
N PHE A 80 8.56 10.62 -9.03
CA PHE A 80 8.52 9.71 -7.89
C PHE A 80 8.37 10.54 -6.61
N ILE A 81 7.19 10.50 -6.04
CA ILE A 81 6.79 11.30 -4.87
C ILE A 81 6.75 10.40 -3.64
N PHE A 82 7.32 10.89 -2.55
CA PHE A 82 7.32 10.23 -1.25
C PHE A 82 6.62 11.10 -0.22
N ILE A 83 5.60 10.58 0.45
CA ILE A 83 4.87 11.26 1.51
C ILE A 83 5.14 10.54 2.82
N VAL A 84 5.72 11.26 3.77
CA VAL A 84 6.07 10.70 5.08
C VAL A 84 4.80 10.59 5.93
N ASN A 85 4.34 9.37 6.15
CA ASN A 85 3.23 9.01 7.03
C ASN A 85 2.15 10.09 7.18
N PRO A 86 1.29 10.28 6.18
CA PRO A 86 0.22 11.29 6.24
C PRO A 86 -0.99 10.85 7.06
N PHE A 87 -0.93 9.70 7.75
CA PHE A 87 -2.07 9.16 8.49
C PHE A 87 -2.24 9.81 9.85
N GLU A 88 -3.49 10.05 10.22
CA GLU A 88 -3.85 10.32 11.60
C GLU A 88 -3.52 9.12 12.49
N ARG A 89 -3.26 9.41 13.76
CA ARG A 89 -2.93 8.38 14.75
C ARG A 89 -4.07 7.37 14.87
N GLY A 90 -3.73 6.07 14.84
CA GLY A 90 -4.70 4.97 14.94
C GLY A 90 -5.28 4.46 13.62
N VAL A 91 -5.23 5.25 12.54
CA VAL A 91 -5.80 4.86 11.23
C VAL A 91 -5.06 3.68 10.60
N GLN A 92 -3.75 3.58 10.81
CA GLN A 92 -2.99 2.44 10.31
C GLN A 92 -3.50 1.10 10.86
N HIS A 93 -4.00 1.07 12.12
CA HIS A 93 -4.61 -0.13 12.72
C HIS A 93 -5.84 -0.60 11.94
N TYR A 94 -6.63 0.33 11.44
CA TYR A 94 -7.78 0.02 10.59
C TYR A 94 -7.33 -0.69 9.32
N PHE A 95 -6.42 -0.11 8.54
CA PHE A 95 -5.98 -0.69 7.27
C PHE A 95 -5.18 -1.98 7.43
N VAL A 96 -4.45 -2.15 8.53
CA VAL A 96 -3.82 -3.43 8.87
C VAL A 96 -4.87 -4.53 9.07
N GLN A 97 -5.95 -4.24 9.81
CA GLN A 97 -7.02 -5.22 10.02
C GLN A 97 -7.76 -5.51 8.72
N ARG A 98 -8.08 -4.50 7.90
CA ARG A 98 -8.64 -4.69 6.56
C ARG A 98 -7.77 -5.62 5.71
N SER A 99 -6.45 -5.35 5.72
CA SER A 99 -5.50 -6.14 4.95
C SER A 99 -5.37 -7.59 5.41
N LEU A 100 -5.68 -7.90 6.65
CA LEU A 100 -5.55 -9.26 7.19
C LEU A 100 -6.88 -10.02 7.26
N LYS A 101 -8.00 -9.30 7.41
CA LYS A 101 -9.32 -9.91 7.55
C LYS A 101 -10.10 -9.93 6.24
N ASP A 102 -10.21 -8.75 5.61
CA ASP A 102 -11.19 -8.53 4.54
C ASP A 102 -10.58 -8.67 3.15
N PHE A 103 -9.46 -8.01 2.88
CA PHE A 103 -8.83 -8.02 1.56
C PHE A 103 -8.38 -9.41 1.06
N PRO A 104 -7.91 -10.35 1.91
CA PRO A 104 -7.62 -11.71 1.48
C PRO A 104 -8.83 -12.64 1.51
N SER A 105 -10.04 -12.14 1.82
CA SER A 105 -11.27 -12.92 1.86
C SER A 105 -12.03 -12.85 0.53
N LYS A 106 -12.98 -13.76 0.33
CA LYS A 106 -13.84 -13.71 -0.86
C LYS A 106 -14.58 -12.37 -0.96
N PRO A 107 -14.78 -11.82 -2.17
CA PRO A 107 -14.57 -12.47 -3.48
C PRO A 107 -13.13 -12.36 -4.00
N ASN A 108 -12.23 -11.72 -3.27
CA ASN A 108 -10.88 -11.41 -3.73
C ASN A 108 -10.02 -12.66 -3.93
N ALA A 109 -9.12 -12.62 -4.91
CA ALA A 109 -8.18 -13.69 -5.16
C ALA A 109 -6.90 -13.52 -4.30
N THR A 110 -6.37 -14.62 -3.80
CA THR A 110 -5.07 -14.69 -3.13
C THR A 110 -4.22 -15.79 -3.74
N ASN A 111 -2.89 -15.75 -3.50
CA ASN A 111 -2.03 -16.86 -3.89
C ASN A 111 -2.49 -18.21 -3.31
N LEU A 112 -3.08 -18.22 -2.12
CA LEU A 112 -3.51 -19.45 -1.46
C LEU A 112 -4.78 -20.04 -2.09
N VAL A 113 -5.72 -19.20 -2.53
CA VAL A 113 -6.95 -19.65 -3.21
C VAL A 113 -6.66 -20.10 -4.63
N VAL A 114 -5.81 -19.36 -5.35
CA VAL A 114 -5.44 -19.69 -6.74
C VAL A 114 -4.67 -21.01 -6.84
N HIS A 115 -3.90 -21.36 -5.79
CA HIS A 115 -3.16 -22.63 -5.74
C HIS A 115 -3.89 -23.76 -4.98
N ASP A 116 -5.21 -23.58 -4.69
CA ASP A 116 -6.01 -24.55 -3.94
C ASP A 116 -5.46 -24.94 -2.55
N ASP A 117 -4.62 -24.09 -1.97
CA ASP A 117 -4.04 -24.32 -0.63
C ASP A 117 -5.09 -24.19 0.49
N ILE A 118 -6.15 -23.40 0.24
CA ILE A 118 -7.25 -23.15 1.19
C ILE A 118 -8.60 -23.02 0.47
N LYS A 119 -9.70 -23.32 1.21
CA LYS A 119 -11.07 -23.10 0.76
C LYS A 119 -11.82 -22.27 1.79
N LEU A 120 -12.01 -20.98 1.50
CA LEU A 120 -12.80 -20.08 2.35
C LEU A 120 -14.29 -20.23 2.07
N GLN A 121 -15.11 -20.16 3.12
CA GLN A 121 -16.56 -20.02 3.00
C GLN A 121 -16.92 -18.58 2.60
N GLU A 122 -18.14 -18.36 2.07
CA GLU A 122 -18.58 -17.05 1.58
C GLU A 122 -18.51 -15.94 2.65
N ASP A 123 -18.85 -16.28 3.90
CA ASP A 123 -18.92 -15.32 5.01
C ASP A 123 -17.75 -15.43 5.98
N GLN A 124 -16.71 -16.17 5.62
CA GLN A 124 -15.56 -16.40 6.47
C GLN A 124 -14.45 -15.42 6.14
N SER A 125 -13.97 -14.64 7.14
CA SER A 125 -12.77 -13.86 6.96
C SER A 125 -11.54 -14.79 6.89
N PHE A 126 -10.56 -14.38 6.10
CA PHE A 126 -9.29 -15.09 6.02
C PHE A 126 -8.59 -15.19 7.38
N TRP A 127 -8.64 -14.13 8.17
CA TRP A 127 -8.06 -14.10 9.51
C TRP A 127 -8.72 -15.11 10.43
N ASP A 128 -10.07 -15.13 10.46
CA ASP A 128 -10.81 -16.06 11.32
C ASP A 128 -10.57 -17.51 10.87
N TYR A 129 -10.46 -17.75 9.56
CA TYR A 129 -10.03 -19.05 9.04
C TYR A 129 -8.67 -19.47 9.61
N CYS A 130 -7.67 -18.58 9.60
CA CYS A 130 -6.33 -18.86 10.10
C CYS A 130 -6.29 -19.10 11.63
N VAL A 131 -7.12 -18.38 12.38
CA VAL A 131 -7.20 -18.50 13.84
C VAL A 131 -7.96 -19.77 14.26
N GLN A 132 -9.02 -20.13 13.53
CA GLN A 132 -9.86 -21.30 13.83
C GLN A 132 -9.28 -22.60 13.30
N SER A 133 -8.60 -22.57 12.15
CA SER A 133 -7.91 -23.73 11.65
C SER A 133 -6.71 -24.03 12.58
N ALA A 134 -6.50 -25.28 12.94
CA ALA A 134 -5.36 -25.71 13.76
C ALA A 134 -4.00 -25.46 13.08
N SER A 135 -3.95 -24.60 12.07
CA SER A 135 -2.76 -24.31 11.26
C SER A 135 -2.48 -22.81 11.16
N PRO A 136 -1.93 -22.21 12.21
CA PRO A 136 -1.53 -20.78 12.18
C PRO A 136 -0.42 -20.50 11.15
N GLU A 137 0.19 -21.54 10.58
CA GLU A 137 1.21 -21.41 9.53
C GLU A 137 0.62 -20.98 8.18
N VAL A 138 -0.69 -21.11 7.97
CA VAL A 138 -1.35 -20.71 6.71
C VAL A 138 -1.15 -19.23 6.43
N ILE A 139 -1.29 -18.37 7.46
CA ILE A 139 -1.11 -16.92 7.28
C ILE A 139 0.31 -16.56 6.84
N LYS A 140 1.31 -17.35 7.23
CA LYS A 140 2.71 -17.14 6.84
C LYS A 140 2.97 -17.46 5.36
N LYS A 141 2.04 -18.17 4.70
CA LYS A 141 2.10 -18.48 3.27
C LYS A 141 1.42 -17.41 2.40
N LEU A 142 0.64 -16.51 3.00
CA LEU A 142 0.02 -15.41 2.26
C LEU A 142 1.10 -14.50 1.68
N ARG A 143 1.01 -14.23 0.38
CA ARG A 143 1.97 -13.39 -0.35
C ARG A 143 1.31 -12.19 -0.99
N TRP A 144 0.11 -12.37 -1.55
CA TRP A 144 -0.64 -11.31 -2.17
C TRP A 144 -2.16 -11.56 -2.12
N ALA A 145 -2.92 -10.47 -2.21
CA ALA A 145 -4.33 -10.44 -2.49
C ALA A 145 -4.64 -9.41 -3.58
N HIS A 146 -5.54 -9.74 -4.50
CA HIS A 146 -5.99 -8.86 -5.58
C HIS A 146 -7.35 -8.26 -5.26
N LEU A 147 -7.48 -6.95 -5.50
CA LEU A 147 -8.69 -6.16 -5.35
C LEU A 147 -9.05 -5.54 -6.71
N GLY A 148 -10.33 -5.44 -7.01
CA GLY A 148 -10.78 -4.87 -8.26
C GLY A 148 -10.50 -5.79 -9.47
N TYR A 149 -9.95 -5.24 -10.56
CA TYR A 149 -9.61 -6.04 -11.74
C TYR A 149 -8.52 -7.06 -11.44
N LYS A 150 -8.74 -8.30 -11.89
CA LYS A 150 -7.78 -9.38 -11.74
C LYS A 150 -6.64 -9.23 -12.72
N PHE A 151 -5.41 -9.35 -12.23
CA PHE A 151 -4.21 -9.45 -13.05
C PHE A 151 -3.79 -10.92 -13.21
N ASP A 152 -3.62 -11.36 -14.45
CA ASP A 152 -3.08 -12.69 -14.77
C ASP A 152 -1.56 -12.62 -14.94
N TYR A 153 -0.85 -13.22 -14.00
CA TYR A 153 0.63 -13.26 -14.04
C TYR A 153 1.19 -14.19 -15.13
N ASN A 154 0.39 -15.12 -15.65
CA ASN A 154 0.85 -16.03 -16.72
C ASN A 154 0.82 -15.33 -18.09
N ASN A 155 -0.27 -14.63 -18.35
CA ASN A 155 -0.46 -13.87 -19.59
C ASN A 155 0.05 -12.44 -19.48
N VAL A 156 0.35 -11.98 -18.26
CA VAL A 156 0.88 -10.64 -17.95
C VAL A 156 -0.06 -9.52 -18.41
N GLU A 157 -1.36 -9.69 -18.13
CA GLU A 157 -2.43 -8.75 -18.51
C GLU A 157 -3.54 -8.72 -17.46
N TYR A 158 -4.38 -7.69 -17.51
CA TYR A 158 -5.63 -7.66 -16.77
C TYR A 158 -6.67 -8.51 -17.49
N GLU A 159 -7.30 -9.47 -16.77
CA GLU A 159 -8.31 -10.36 -17.34
C GLU A 159 -9.59 -9.58 -17.65
N PRO A 160 -10.02 -9.51 -18.93
CA PRO A 160 -11.27 -8.85 -19.29
C PRO A 160 -12.47 -9.51 -18.59
N GLY A 161 -13.34 -8.68 -18.00
CA GLY A 161 -14.59 -9.15 -17.42
C GLY A 161 -14.46 -9.80 -16.03
N ILE A 162 -13.26 -9.89 -15.43
CA ILE A 162 -13.10 -10.36 -14.05
C ILE A 162 -12.82 -9.19 -13.13
N TYR A 163 -13.84 -8.81 -12.35
CA TYR A 163 -13.78 -7.72 -11.38
C TYR A 163 -14.32 -8.19 -10.01
N TYR A 164 -13.49 -8.09 -8.98
CA TYR A 164 -13.84 -8.54 -7.62
C TYR A 164 -14.54 -7.46 -6.78
N GLY A 165 -14.70 -6.27 -7.31
CA GLY A 165 -15.07 -5.08 -6.56
C GLY A 165 -13.85 -4.40 -5.93
N PHE A 166 -13.93 -3.09 -5.73
CA PHE A 166 -12.86 -2.33 -5.10
C PHE A 166 -13.35 -1.74 -3.77
N PRO A 167 -12.63 -1.91 -2.64
CA PRO A 167 -13.06 -1.43 -1.33
C PRO A 167 -13.18 0.10 -1.29
N ARG A 168 -14.33 0.62 -0.87
CA ARG A 168 -14.65 2.06 -0.86
C ARG A 168 -13.70 2.88 0.03
N ASP A 169 -13.34 2.34 1.17
CA ASP A 169 -12.42 2.96 2.12
C ASP A 169 -11.03 3.16 1.48
N LEU A 170 -10.52 2.14 0.82
CA LEU A 170 -9.24 2.21 0.12
C LEU A 170 -9.33 3.11 -1.14
N ALA A 171 -10.46 3.07 -1.85
CA ALA A 171 -10.71 3.96 -2.98
C ALA A 171 -10.73 5.43 -2.54
N SER A 172 -11.46 5.75 -1.47
CA SER A 172 -11.51 7.09 -0.91
C SER A 172 -10.12 7.58 -0.48
N LEU A 173 -9.38 6.75 0.27
CA LEU A 173 -8.01 7.06 0.70
C LEU A 173 -7.10 7.42 -0.47
N THR A 174 -7.05 6.54 -1.48
CA THR A 174 -6.12 6.72 -2.60
C THR A 174 -6.52 7.85 -3.54
N CYS A 175 -7.83 8.13 -3.68
CA CYS A 175 -8.31 9.30 -4.40
C CYS A 175 -7.95 10.61 -3.69
N HIS A 176 -8.02 10.68 -2.36
CA HIS A 176 -7.58 11.88 -1.62
C HIS A 176 -6.09 12.14 -1.86
N ILE A 177 -5.26 11.11 -1.76
CA ILE A 177 -3.82 11.22 -2.01
C ILE A 177 -3.54 11.67 -3.45
N ALA A 178 -4.20 11.05 -4.43
CA ALA A 178 -4.02 11.39 -5.83
C ALA A 178 -4.49 12.82 -6.14
N THR A 179 -5.63 13.24 -5.59
CA THR A 179 -6.19 14.59 -5.77
C THR A 179 -5.25 15.65 -5.20
N ALA A 180 -4.71 15.43 -3.99
CA ALA A 180 -3.75 16.36 -3.37
C ALA A 180 -2.48 16.53 -4.20
N LEU A 181 -2.14 15.57 -5.06
CA LEU A 181 -1.01 15.61 -5.98
C LEU A 181 -1.38 16.08 -7.39
N GLY A 182 -2.60 16.60 -7.60
CA GLY A 182 -3.06 17.14 -8.89
C GLY A 182 -3.67 16.10 -9.84
N TYR A 183 -4.12 14.95 -9.33
CA TYR A 183 -4.80 13.90 -10.09
C TYR A 183 -6.25 13.67 -9.64
N PRO A 184 -7.16 14.67 -9.77
CA PRO A 184 -8.54 14.58 -9.25
C PRO A 184 -9.42 13.56 -9.98
N ASN A 185 -9.01 13.11 -11.16
CA ASN A 185 -9.73 12.16 -11.98
C ASN A 185 -9.24 10.70 -11.80
N PHE A 186 -8.32 10.47 -10.89
CA PHE A 186 -7.82 9.12 -10.59
C PHE A 186 -8.96 8.18 -10.21
N LYS A 187 -8.99 7.00 -10.82
CA LYS A 187 -9.96 5.94 -10.53
C LYS A 187 -9.23 4.71 -9.99
N PRO A 188 -9.40 4.37 -8.72
CA PRO A 188 -8.84 3.12 -8.17
C PRO A 188 -9.63 1.92 -8.71
N GLU A 189 -9.03 1.20 -9.64
CA GLU A 189 -9.67 0.10 -10.36
C GLU A 189 -9.05 -1.25 -10.05
N SER A 190 -7.75 -1.28 -9.73
CA SER A 190 -7.05 -2.49 -9.31
C SER A 190 -6.13 -2.21 -8.13
N GLY A 191 -6.07 -3.19 -7.22
CA GLY A 191 -5.21 -3.15 -6.05
C GLY A 191 -4.49 -4.48 -5.83
N VAL A 192 -3.21 -4.41 -5.46
CA VAL A 192 -2.45 -5.57 -5.02
C VAL A 192 -1.96 -5.32 -3.60
N VAL A 193 -2.41 -6.16 -2.68
CA VAL A 193 -1.92 -6.17 -1.29
C VAL A 193 -0.81 -7.21 -1.20
N ASN A 194 0.40 -6.77 -0.95
CA ASN A 194 1.58 -7.64 -0.81
C ASN A 194 1.93 -7.84 0.67
N TYR A 195 2.23 -9.07 1.04
CA TYR A 195 2.61 -9.47 2.39
C TYR A 195 4.06 -9.93 2.39
N TYR A 196 4.92 -9.18 3.07
CA TYR A 196 6.36 -9.41 3.13
C TYR A 196 6.80 -9.80 4.55
N PRO A 197 6.84 -11.09 4.90
CA PRO A 197 7.54 -11.52 6.11
C PRO A 197 9.02 -11.09 6.09
N LEU A 198 9.63 -10.95 7.27
CA LEU A 198 11.07 -10.75 7.37
C LEU A 198 11.80 -11.78 6.51
N GLY A 199 12.78 -11.31 5.75
CA GLY A 199 13.52 -12.14 4.82
C GLY A 199 12.94 -12.23 3.41
N SER A 200 11.74 -11.69 3.17
CA SER A 200 11.19 -11.55 1.82
C SER A 200 11.88 -10.45 1.03
N SER A 201 11.72 -10.52 -0.28
CA SER A 201 12.25 -9.52 -1.22
C SER A 201 11.44 -9.54 -2.51
N MET A 202 11.46 -8.44 -3.25
CA MET A 202 10.93 -8.31 -4.60
C MET A 202 12.03 -7.86 -5.54
N GLY A 203 12.25 -8.62 -6.62
CA GLY A 203 13.24 -8.30 -7.65
C GLY A 203 12.91 -7.03 -8.42
N GLY A 204 13.88 -6.52 -9.19
CA GLY A 204 13.69 -5.35 -10.03
C GLY A 204 12.64 -5.59 -11.13
N HIS A 205 11.65 -4.71 -11.23
CA HIS A 205 10.57 -4.75 -12.22
C HIS A 205 10.04 -3.34 -12.50
N VAL A 206 9.14 -3.27 -13.47
CA VAL A 206 8.39 -2.06 -13.85
C VAL A 206 6.91 -2.43 -13.87
N ASP A 207 6.07 -1.59 -13.25
CA ASP A 207 4.61 -1.69 -13.33
C ASP A 207 4.13 -0.95 -14.59
N LYS A 208 3.77 -1.66 -15.65
CA LYS A 208 3.52 -1.09 -16.99
C LYS A 208 2.37 -1.75 -17.78
N TYR A 209 1.55 -2.52 -17.10
CA TYR A 209 0.54 -3.34 -17.78
C TYR A 209 -0.86 -2.72 -17.78
N GLU A 210 -1.02 -1.54 -17.19
CA GLU A 210 -2.24 -0.75 -17.25
C GLU A 210 -2.39 -0.11 -18.64
N ASN A 211 -3.63 0.00 -19.12
CA ASN A 211 -3.94 0.64 -20.41
C ASN A 211 -3.71 2.16 -20.34
N ASP A 212 -3.81 2.75 -19.15
CA ASP A 212 -3.56 4.17 -18.90
C ASP A 212 -2.43 4.38 -17.89
N LEU A 213 -1.25 4.73 -18.39
CA LEU A 213 -0.09 5.08 -17.57
C LEU A 213 -0.01 6.59 -17.23
N SER A 214 -0.97 7.39 -17.69
CA SER A 214 -1.05 8.83 -17.37
C SER A 214 -1.46 9.07 -15.91
N GLN A 215 -2.17 8.11 -15.33
CA GLN A 215 -2.62 8.15 -13.94
C GLN A 215 -1.57 7.61 -12.97
N PRO A 216 -1.58 8.10 -11.72
CA PRO A 216 -0.61 7.67 -10.73
C PRO A 216 -0.79 6.21 -10.32
N LEU A 217 0.29 5.61 -9.81
CA LEU A 217 0.25 4.45 -8.95
C LEU A 217 0.44 4.93 -7.51
N VAL A 218 -0.49 4.58 -6.62
CA VAL A 218 -0.43 4.93 -5.19
C VAL A 218 -0.07 3.68 -4.39
N SER A 219 1.04 3.76 -3.65
CA SER A 219 1.59 2.66 -2.85
C SER A 219 1.63 3.03 -1.38
N VAL A 220 0.90 2.31 -0.54
CA VAL A 220 0.81 2.53 0.92
C VAL A 220 1.48 1.40 1.66
N SER A 221 2.23 1.70 2.72
CA SER A 221 3.01 0.72 3.47
C SER A 221 2.61 0.68 4.95
N PHE A 222 2.55 -0.53 5.53
CA PHE A 222 2.30 -0.74 6.95
C PHE A 222 3.24 -1.80 7.52
N GLY A 223 3.59 -1.68 8.81
CA GLY A 223 4.40 -2.65 9.52
C GLY A 223 5.90 -2.43 9.39
N GLN A 224 6.65 -3.51 9.18
CA GLN A 224 8.11 -3.44 9.15
C GLN A 224 8.63 -2.58 8.00
N SER A 225 9.78 -1.93 8.19
CA SER A 225 10.40 -1.09 7.16
C SER A 225 10.94 -1.91 6.01
N ALA A 226 11.07 -1.29 4.84
CA ALA A 226 11.73 -1.89 3.70
C ALA A 226 12.86 -1.00 3.21
N ILE A 227 13.89 -1.61 2.62
CA ILE A 227 14.73 -0.90 1.66
C ILE A 227 14.00 -0.96 0.33
N TYR A 228 13.75 0.20 -0.25
CA TYR A 228 13.12 0.36 -1.56
C TYR A 228 14.14 0.98 -2.52
N LEU A 229 14.32 0.36 -3.66
CA LEU A 229 15.18 0.88 -4.71
C LEU A 229 14.32 1.51 -5.79
N ILE A 230 14.63 2.75 -6.15
CA ILE A 230 14.04 3.42 -7.31
C ILE A 230 15.13 3.82 -8.29
N GLY A 231 15.07 3.27 -9.49
CA GLY A 231 15.99 3.55 -10.59
C GLY A 231 15.39 4.52 -11.61
N GLY A 232 15.59 4.23 -12.88
CA GLY A 232 15.04 4.97 -14.00
C GLY A 232 14.33 4.05 -14.98
N GLU A 233 14.07 4.54 -16.18
CA GLU A 233 13.36 3.79 -17.25
C GLU A 233 14.17 2.59 -17.77
N THR A 234 15.46 2.52 -17.48
CA THR A 234 16.31 1.36 -17.81
C THR A 234 16.96 0.78 -16.56
N CYS A 235 17.25 -0.50 -16.60
CA CYS A 235 17.86 -1.21 -15.47
C CYS A 235 19.34 -0.84 -15.21
N ASP A 236 19.96 -0.07 -16.10
CA ASP A 236 21.34 0.38 -15.98
C ASP A 236 21.48 1.72 -15.25
N ILE A 237 20.37 2.42 -15.02
CA ILE A 237 20.35 3.64 -14.22
C ILE A 237 20.52 3.26 -12.76
N GLN A 238 21.54 3.86 -12.11
CA GLN A 238 21.83 3.64 -10.69
C GLN A 238 20.62 4.00 -9.82
N PRO A 239 20.07 3.05 -9.06
CA PRO A 239 18.92 3.34 -8.24
C PRO A 239 19.29 4.09 -6.95
N THR A 240 18.36 4.92 -6.48
CA THR A 240 18.39 5.51 -5.15
C THR A 240 17.73 4.55 -4.17
N ALA A 241 18.39 4.28 -3.06
CA ALA A 241 17.84 3.44 -1.98
C ALA A 241 17.13 4.32 -0.94
N LEU A 242 15.94 3.91 -0.53
CA LEU A 242 15.07 4.62 0.39
C LEU A 242 14.63 3.70 1.53
N PHE A 243 14.58 4.20 2.76
CA PHE A 243 13.76 3.58 3.80
C PHE A 243 12.30 3.91 3.57
N VAL A 244 11.45 2.86 3.55
CA VAL A 244 9.99 2.99 3.52
C VAL A 244 9.46 2.41 4.81
N LYS A 245 8.92 3.27 5.67
CA LYS A 245 8.43 2.93 7.02
C LYS A 245 6.90 2.71 7.01
N SER A 246 6.36 2.30 8.17
CA SER A 246 4.91 2.17 8.35
C SER A 246 4.21 3.52 8.22
N GLY A 247 3.16 3.58 7.41
CA GLY A 247 2.42 4.79 7.09
C GLY A 247 2.96 5.57 5.90
N ASP A 248 4.16 5.30 5.42
CA ASP A 248 4.71 6.01 4.26
C ASP A 248 3.93 5.67 2.99
N VAL A 249 3.80 6.68 2.14
CA VAL A 249 3.12 6.58 0.85
C VAL A 249 4.10 6.96 -0.27
N ILE A 250 4.17 6.09 -1.27
CA ILE A 250 4.87 6.36 -2.53
C ILE A 250 3.83 6.59 -3.61
N VAL A 251 4.01 7.64 -4.42
CA VAL A 251 3.18 7.89 -5.59
C VAL A 251 4.08 8.01 -6.82
N MET A 252 3.91 7.08 -7.75
CA MET A 252 4.63 7.10 -9.01
C MET A 252 3.79 7.78 -10.08
N THR A 253 4.32 8.86 -10.66
CA THR A 253 3.63 9.67 -11.66
C THR A 253 4.51 9.89 -12.89
N LYS A 254 3.93 10.27 -14.01
CA LYS A 254 4.68 10.65 -15.22
C LYS A 254 5.74 9.59 -15.58
N LYS A 255 6.99 10.00 -15.77
CA LYS A 255 8.10 9.09 -16.13
C LYS A 255 8.43 8.07 -15.07
N SER A 256 8.21 8.38 -13.78
CA SER A 256 8.47 7.41 -12.73
C SER A 256 7.55 6.17 -12.78
N ARG A 257 6.40 6.24 -13.48
CA ARG A 257 5.53 5.07 -13.73
C ARG A 257 6.26 3.94 -14.46
N LEU A 258 7.28 4.27 -15.26
CA LEU A 258 8.08 3.32 -16.01
C LEU A 258 9.46 3.08 -15.40
N ALA A 259 9.69 3.56 -14.17
CA ALA A 259 10.98 3.37 -13.51
C ALA A 259 11.11 1.97 -12.90
N TYR A 260 12.28 1.35 -13.10
CA TYR A 260 12.63 0.12 -12.42
C TYR A 260 12.69 0.32 -10.90
N HIS A 261 12.04 -0.56 -10.17
CA HIS A 261 12.05 -0.52 -8.71
C HIS A 261 12.14 -1.93 -8.11
N ALA A 262 12.60 -2.03 -6.87
CA ALA A 262 12.81 -3.29 -6.19
C ALA A 262 12.70 -3.14 -4.67
N VAL A 263 12.43 -4.26 -3.98
CA VAL A 263 12.49 -4.36 -2.51
C VAL A 263 13.47 -5.48 -2.15
N PRO A 264 14.77 -5.17 -1.96
CA PRO A 264 15.77 -6.18 -1.67
C PRO A 264 15.62 -6.84 -0.30
N CYS A 265 15.13 -6.10 0.70
CA CYS A 265 14.95 -6.64 2.04
C CYS A 265 13.92 -5.88 2.85
N ILE A 266 13.35 -6.59 3.83
CA ILE A 266 12.54 -6.04 4.90
C ILE A 266 13.44 -5.88 6.12
N VAL A 267 13.44 -4.69 6.70
CA VAL A 267 14.28 -4.30 7.84
C VAL A 267 13.43 -4.33 9.11
N LYS A 268 13.88 -5.09 10.08
CA LYS A 268 13.25 -5.15 11.38
C LYS A 268 13.35 -3.81 12.11
N VAL A 269 12.23 -3.31 12.61
CA VAL A 269 12.15 -2.10 13.43
C VAL A 269 11.55 -2.49 14.79
N GLY A 270 12.09 -1.92 15.87
CA GLY A 270 11.66 -2.21 17.23
C GLY A 270 12.25 -3.51 17.80
N ASN A 271 11.71 -3.96 18.94
CA ASN A 271 12.12 -5.19 19.62
C ASN A 271 11.61 -6.44 18.88
N GLU A 272 12.12 -7.64 19.28
CA GLU A 272 11.85 -8.88 18.51
C GLU A 272 10.37 -9.20 18.35
N ASP A 273 9.55 -8.98 19.37
CA ASP A 273 8.13 -9.37 19.40
C ASP A 273 7.18 -8.18 19.30
N GLU A 274 7.70 -6.96 19.05
CA GLU A 274 6.89 -5.74 18.98
C GLU A 274 6.72 -5.23 17.57
N PRO A 275 5.52 -4.72 17.21
CA PRO A 275 5.32 -3.99 15.97
C PRO A 275 6.05 -2.63 16.03
N PRO A 276 6.21 -1.93 14.88
CA PRO A 276 6.63 -0.53 14.88
C PRO A 276 5.80 0.33 15.84
N GLU A 277 6.39 1.40 16.39
CA GLU A 277 5.76 2.25 17.42
C GLU A 277 4.39 2.78 17.01
N CYS A 278 4.21 3.16 15.74
CA CYS A 278 2.94 3.66 15.21
C CYS A 278 1.82 2.60 15.16
N LEU A 279 2.15 1.34 15.36
CA LEU A 279 1.21 0.22 15.44
C LEU A 279 1.07 -0.37 16.85
N LYS A 280 1.69 0.22 17.86
CA LYS A 280 1.41 -0.08 19.24
C LYS A 280 0.02 0.42 19.60
N TRP A 281 -0.71 -0.36 20.41
CA TRP A 281 -2.05 0.03 20.83
C TRP A 281 -2.00 1.25 21.76
N ASP A 282 -2.88 2.19 21.51
CA ASP A 282 -3.08 3.37 22.32
C ASP A 282 -4.58 3.55 22.57
N ASP A 283 -5.00 3.39 23.81
CA ASP A 283 -6.42 3.47 24.20
C ASP A 283 -7.04 4.85 23.89
N HIS A 284 -6.24 5.92 23.88
CA HIS A 284 -6.72 7.27 23.58
C HIS A 284 -6.89 7.51 22.08
N ALA A 285 -6.00 7.01 21.25
CA ALA A 285 -6.03 7.20 19.80
C ALA A 285 -6.97 6.21 19.10
N ASN A 286 -6.93 4.93 19.50
CA ASN A 286 -7.66 3.88 18.80
C ASN A 286 -9.15 3.82 19.14
N GLY A 287 -9.56 4.37 20.29
CA GLY A 287 -10.97 4.45 20.69
C GLY A 287 -11.82 5.45 19.90
N GLY A 288 -11.21 6.57 19.46
CA GLY A 288 -11.89 7.67 18.77
C GLY A 288 -11.94 7.53 17.25
N ASN A 289 -10.78 7.31 16.62
CA ASN A 289 -10.63 7.39 15.14
C ASN A 289 -11.18 6.17 14.39
N MET A 290 -11.29 5.01 15.04
CA MET A 290 -11.96 3.84 14.45
C MET A 290 -13.46 4.08 14.23
N SER A 291 -14.06 5.08 14.88
CA SER A 291 -15.47 5.44 14.69
C SER A 291 -15.76 6.04 13.31
N LEU A 292 -14.76 6.70 12.67
CA LEU A 292 -14.91 7.33 11.37
C LEU A 292 -15.31 6.33 10.27
N PHE A 293 -14.65 5.17 10.27
CA PHE A 293 -14.97 4.10 9.32
C PHE A 293 -16.12 3.18 9.78
N ARG A 294 -16.43 3.14 11.10
CA ARG A 294 -17.57 2.38 11.67
C ARG A 294 -18.93 3.01 11.40
N GLN A 295 -18.98 4.32 11.17
CA GLN A 295 -20.24 5.01 10.88
C GLN A 295 -20.85 4.61 9.53
N THR A 296 -20.11 3.83 8.71
CA THR A 296 -20.60 3.38 7.40
C THR A 296 -21.80 2.43 7.44
N GLU A 297 -22.13 1.81 8.59
CA GLU A 297 -23.29 0.91 8.67
C GLU A 297 -24.57 1.56 9.24
N LYS A 298 -24.49 2.64 10.01
CA LYS A 298 -25.66 3.15 10.76
C LYS A 298 -26.03 4.62 10.63
N SER A 299 -25.25 5.48 10.02
CA SER A 299 -25.53 6.92 10.01
C SER A 299 -25.21 7.68 8.74
N TYR A 300 -25.60 7.16 7.57
CA TYR A 300 -25.64 7.95 6.33
C TYR A 300 -26.75 9.01 6.33
N SER A 301 -27.08 9.58 7.48
CA SER A 301 -28.21 10.51 7.60
C SER A 301 -27.88 11.96 7.30
N LYS A 302 -26.61 12.31 7.02
CA LYS A 302 -26.22 13.67 6.69
C LYS A 302 -25.18 13.70 5.56
N PRO A 303 -25.60 13.84 4.29
CA PRO A 303 -24.71 13.97 3.13
C PRO A 303 -23.71 15.13 3.22
N ASP A 304 -24.03 16.15 4.01
CA ASP A 304 -23.22 17.38 4.10
C ASP A 304 -21.92 17.23 4.92
N GLU A 305 -21.68 16.07 5.54
CA GLU A 305 -20.46 15.80 6.31
C GLU A 305 -19.33 15.17 5.46
N PHE A 306 -19.59 14.83 4.20
CA PHE A 306 -18.62 14.16 3.33
C PHE A 306 -18.18 15.06 2.18
N CYS A 307 -16.89 15.05 1.90
CA CYS A 307 -16.36 15.71 0.70
C CYS A 307 -16.84 15.02 -0.59
N SER A 308 -16.66 15.67 -1.73
CA SER A 308 -17.06 15.16 -3.04
C SER A 308 -16.44 13.78 -3.36
N ILE A 309 -15.20 13.53 -2.91
CA ILE A 309 -14.50 12.24 -3.11
C ILE A 309 -15.20 11.14 -2.32
N CYS A 310 -15.44 11.34 -1.03
CA CYS A 310 -16.13 10.34 -0.20
C CYS A 310 -17.54 10.08 -0.71
N ASN A 311 -18.29 11.11 -1.08
CA ASN A 311 -19.64 11.00 -1.63
C ASN A 311 -19.69 10.15 -2.90
N LYS A 312 -18.67 10.24 -3.76
CA LYS A 312 -18.57 9.42 -4.97
C LYS A 312 -18.56 7.92 -4.66
N TYR A 313 -17.89 7.50 -3.57
CA TYR A 313 -17.72 6.09 -3.22
C TYR A 313 -18.75 5.55 -2.22
N ILE A 314 -19.43 6.42 -1.45
CA ILE A 314 -20.45 6.02 -0.47
C ILE A 314 -21.56 5.15 -1.09
N ASN A 315 -21.99 5.48 -2.30
CA ASN A 315 -23.09 4.81 -2.98
C ASN A 315 -22.68 3.56 -3.77
N LEU A 316 -21.38 3.28 -3.87
CA LEU A 316 -20.83 2.14 -4.58
C LEU A 316 -20.68 0.96 -3.60
N ARG A 317 -21.78 0.27 -3.29
CA ARG A 317 -21.70 -0.97 -2.50
C ARG A 317 -21.16 -2.09 -3.36
N THR A 318 -20.05 -2.67 -2.95
CA THR A 318 -19.48 -3.88 -3.55
C THR A 318 -19.35 -4.98 -2.50
N SER A 319 -19.26 -6.24 -2.94
CA SER A 319 -18.95 -7.35 -2.04
C SER A 319 -17.61 -7.20 -1.32
N ALA A 320 -16.69 -6.40 -1.88
CA ALA A 320 -15.40 -6.05 -1.27
C ALA A 320 -15.52 -5.12 -0.04
N ASP A 321 -16.67 -4.50 0.18
CA ASP A 321 -16.93 -3.64 1.35
C ASP A 321 -17.31 -4.40 2.61
N LYS A 322 -17.39 -5.71 2.53
CA LYS A 322 -17.71 -6.54 3.69
C LYS A 322 -16.69 -6.33 4.79
N LEU A 323 -17.16 -5.94 5.96
CA LEU A 323 -16.34 -5.66 7.13
C LEU A 323 -16.52 -6.77 8.17
N HIS A 324 -15.41 -7.42 8.53
CA HIS A 324 -15.37 -8.29 9.68
C HIS A 324 -14.96 -7.49 10.91
N GLY A 325 -15.58 -7.75 12.06
CA GLY A 325 -15.38 -6.96 13.29
C GLY A 325 -13.91 -6.60 13.60
N PHE A 326 -13.70 -5.38 14.10
CA PHE A 326 -12.38 -4.82 14.41
C PHE A 326 -12.02 -4.99 15.88
N ALA A 327 -10.72 -5.03 16.17
CA ALA A 327 -10.20 -4.93 17.53
C ALA A 327 -10.60 -3.60 18.16
N THR A 328 -11.11 -3.65 19.38
CA THR A 328 -11.59 -2.48 20.15
C THR A 328 -10.74 -2.19 21.37
N ASN A 329 -9.78 -3.06 21.67
CA ASN A 329 -8.89 -2.97 22.81
C ASN A 329 -7.56 -3.66 22.52
N SER A 330 -6.57 -3.44 23.38
CA SER A 330 -5.22 -3.98 23.23
C SER A 330 -5.15 -5.50 23.19
N LYS A 331 -6.05 -6.20 23.87
CA LYS A 331 -6.09 -7.67 23.89
C LYS A 331 -6.51 -8.22 22.52
N GLU A 332 -7.52 -7.62 21.91
CA GLU A 332 -7.99 -8.00 20.57
C GLU A 332 -7.00 -7.60 19.49
N TRP A 333 -6.25 -6.50 19.70
CA TRP A 333 -5.20 -6.06 18.77
C TRP A 333 -3.94 -6.93 18.83
N LYS A 334 -3.63 -7.53 19.95
CA LYS A 334 -2.39 -8.29 20.17
C LYS A 334 -2.04 -9.29 19.07
N PRO A 335 -2.95 -10.11 18.52
CA PRO A 335 -2.62 -11.03 17.42
C PRO A 335 -2.16 -10.32 16.14
N PHE A 336 -2.76 -9.18 15.81
CA PHE A 336 -2.36 -8.34 14.67
C PHE A 336 -0.99 -7.71 14.93
N ALA A 337 -0.77 -7.19 16.13
CA ALA A 337 0.53 -6.66 16.56
C ALA A 337 1.64 -7.70 16.41
N SER A 338 1.39 -8.94 16.84
CA SER A 338 2.35 -10.05 16.72
C SER A 338 2.66 -10.36 15.25
N TYR A 339 1.67 -10.34 14.36
CA TYR A 339 1.91 -10.50 12.91
C TYR A 339 2.73 -9.34 12.34
N MET A 340 2.38 -8.11 12.68
CA MET A 340 3.06 -6.90 12.22
C MET A 340 4.46 -6.73 12.81
N ALA A 341 4.77 -7.42 13.91
CA ALA A 341 6.12 -7.49 14.48
C ALA A 341 7.15 -8.11 13.52
N THR A 342 6.71 -8.94 12.56
CA THR A 342 7.60 -9.66 11.63
C THR A 342 7.24 -9.48 10.17
N THR A 343 6.24 -8.64 9.86
CA THR A 343 5.71 -8.53 8.49
C THR A 343 5.53 -7.07 8.09
N ARG A 344 5.76 -6.80 6.82
CA ARG A 344 5.36 -5.58 6.13
C ARG A 344 4.19 -5.89 5.21
N ILE A 345 3.19 -5.02 5.20
CA ILE A 345 2.10 -5.01 4.23
C ILE A 345 2.32 -3.82 3.30
N ASN A 346 2.12 -4.02 2.01
CA ASN A 346 2.17 -2.96 1.02
C ASN A 346 0.97 -3.07 0.09
N ILE A 347 0.25 -1.97 -0.10
CA ILE A 347 -0.94 -1.90 -0.95
C ILE A 347 -0.61 -0.99 -2.13
N ASN A 348 -0.62 -1.53 -3.33
CA ASN A 348 -0.45 -0.78 -4.58
C ASN A 348 -1.80 -0.64 -5.27
N VAL A 349 -2.22 0.60 -5.51
CA VAL A 349 -3.50 0.92 -6.15
C VAL A 349 -3.25 1.67 -7.44
N ARG A 350 -3.98 1.31 -8.49
CA ARG A 350 -3.80 1.84 -9.84
C ARG A 350 -5.10 1.94 -10.61
N GLN A 351 -5.14 2.83 -11.55
CA GLN A 351 -6.14 2.89 -12.61
C GLN A 351 -5.68 1.98 -13.74
N VAL A 352 -6.59 1.18 -14.28
CA VAL A 352 -6.28 0.21 -15.34
C VAL A 352 -6.67 0.75 -16.71
N HIS A 353 -7.84 1.40 -16.80
CA HIS A 353 -8.47 1.79 -18.04
C HIS A 353 -8.34 3.29 -18.30
N ALA A 354 -8.30 3.65 -19.58
CA ALA A 354 -8.34 5.05 -19.98
C ALA A 354 -9.72 5.68 -19.65
N PRO A 355 -9.79 7.00 -19.40
CA PRO A 355 -11.02 7.67 -18.97
C PRO A 355 -12.22 7.51 -19.90
N ASN A 356 -12.00 7.22 -21.18
CA ASN A 356 -13.02 7.07 -22.22
C ASN A 356 -13.34 5.61 -22.58
N GLU A 357 -12.69 4.64 -21.93
CA GLU A 357 -13.09 3.25 -22.01
C GLU A 357 -14.32 3.08 -21.10
N ASP A 358 -15.52 3.13 -21.69
CA ASP A 358 -16.80 2.82 -21.06
C ASP A 358 -16.82 1.35 -20.66
N ILE A 359 -16.20 1.06 -19.52
CA ILE A 359 -16.47 -0.19 -18.84
C ILE A 359 -17.65 0.12 -17.95
N THR A 360 -18.82 -0.29 -18.38
CA THR A 360 -19.95 -0.50 -17.50
C THR A 360 -19.45 -1.41 -16.38
N LEU A 361 -19.06 -0.80 -15.27
CA LEU A 361 -18.91 -1.50 -14.01
C LEU A 361 -20.31 -2.04 -13.70
N ASP A 362 -20.60 -3.27 -14.09
CA ASP A 362 -21.74 -4.01 -13.58
C ASP A 362 -21.52 -4.15 -12.07
N LEU A 363 -22.06 -3.14 -11.36
CA LEU A 363 -22.06 -3.02 -9.91
C LEU A 363 -23.22 -3.86 -9.35
N THR A 364 -23.42 -5.10 -9.86
CA THR A 364 -24.40 -6.03 -9.32
C THR A 364 -23.86 -6.79 -8.12
#